data_209e0f56a028c5be249a2943e9cc6941
#
_entry.id   209e0f56a028c5be249a2943e9cc6941
#
_cell.length_a   1.000
_cell.length_b   1.000
_cell.length_c   1.000
_cell.angle_alpha   90.00
_cell.angle_beta   90.00
_cell.angle_gamma   90.00
#
_symmetry.space_group_name_H-M   'P 1'
#
loop_
_entity.id
_entity.type
_entity.pdbx_description
1 polymer ?
#
loop_
_entity_poly.entity_id
_entity_poly.type
_entity_poly.pdbx_seq_one_letter_code
_entity_poly.pdbx_strand_id
1 'polypeptide(L)'
;QALVKSGLLPYGRIKDLDENSPTLAHNAIRRHISQMVNVKVVNDESPWLKGMKDQVFTIPISHGEGRFMASEAEIQKLYENGQIATQYLYLDGNIAHGMPFNPNNSLFGIEGITSPCGKIFGRMGHPERFAEGLMKNIPTANYHNIFKNGVEYFK
;
A
#
# COMPACT_ATOMS: atom_id res chain seq x y z
N GLN A 1 -8.05 -3.86 -4.85
CA GLN A 1 -9.09 -4.83 -4.42
C GLN A 1 -9.11 -6.05 -5.34
N ALA A 2 -9.18 -5.88 -6.66
CA ALA A 2 -9.24 -7.00 -7.61
C ALA A 2 -8.08 -7.99 -7.43
N LEU A 3 -6.85 -7.51 -7.26
CA LEU A 3 -5.66 -8.35 -7.04
C LEU A 3 -5.78 -9.20 -5.76
N VAL A 4 -6.35 -8.67 -4.69
CA VAL A 4 -6.56 -9.42 -3.45
C VAL A 4 -7.68 -10.44 -3.64
N LYS A 5 -8.81 -10.03 -4.22
CA LYS A 5 -9.96 -10.93 -4.46
C LYS A 5 -9.66 -12.08 -5.45
N SER A 6 -8.72 -11.91 -6.34
CA SER A 6 -8.29 -12.98 -7.27
C SER A 6 -7.21 -13.91 -6.70
N GLY A 7 -6.64 -13.60 -5.53
CA GLY A 7 -5.52 -14.33 -4.94
C GLY A 7 -4.15 -13.95 -5.49
N LEU A 8 -4.07 -13.06 -6.50
CA LEU A 8 -2.79 -12.55 -7.00
C LEU A 8 -1.99 -11.85 -5.92
N LEU A 9 -2.68 -11.20 -4.99
CA LEU A 9 -2.09 -10.72 -3.75
C LEU A 9 -2.77 -11.40 -2.55
N PRO A 10 -2.00 -11.87 -1.60
CA PRO A 10 -0.54 -11.91 -1.52
C PRO A 10 0.09 -13.18 -2.15
N TYR A 11 -0.67 -14.08 -2.75
CA TYR A 11 -0.22 -15.44 -3.09
C TYR A 11 0.53 -15.55 -4.43
N GLY A 12 0.50 -14.54 -5.28
CA GLY A 12 1.16 -14.52 -6.59
C GLY A 12 0.50 -15.40 -7.68
N ARG A 13 -0.69 -15.92 -7.39
CA ARG A 13 -1.47 -16.76 -8.33
C ARG A 13 -2.96 -16.60 -8.10
N ILE A 14 -3.74 -16.82 -9.14
CA ILE A 14 -5.20 -16.92 -9.03
C ILE A 14 -5.53 -18.18 -8.23
N LYS A 15 -6.32 -18.03 -7.19
CA LYS A 15 -6.81 -19.13 -6.32
C LYS A 15 -8.14 -18.77 -5.69
N ASP A 16 -8.87 -19.79 -5.30
CA ASP A 16 -10.04 -19.60 -4.42
C ASP A 16 -9.58 -19.14 -3.03
N LEU A 17 -10.29 -18.19 -2.50
CA LEU A 17 -10.04 -17.61 -1.18
C LEU A 17 -10.95 -18.27 -0.15
N ASP A 18 -10.47 -18.35 1.09
CA ASP A 18 -11.19 -18.83 2.25
C ASP A 18 -11.39 -17.70 3.29
N GLU A 19 -12.02 -18.02 4.40
CA GLU A 19 -12.32 -17.06 5.47
C GLU A 19 -11.07 -16.46 6.15
N ASN A 20 -9.92 -17.13 6.04
CA ASN A 20 -8.64 -16.67 6.61
C ASN A 20 -7.83 -15.83 5.63
N SER A 21 -8.24 -15.80 4.36
CA SER A 21 -7.51 -15.07 3.31
C SER A 21 -7.59 -13.56 3.52
N PRO A 22 -6.50 -12.82 3.23
CA PRO A 22 -6.51 -11.37 3.29
C PRO A 22 -7.61 -10.75 2.42
N THR A 23 -8.18 -9.66 2.91
CA THR A 23 -9.23 -8.93 2.19
C THR A 23 -9.10 -7.43 2.39
N LEU A 24 -9.77 -6.68 1.50
CA LEU A 24 -10.02 -5.25 1.67
C LEU A 24 -11.48 -5.05 2.04
N ALA A 25 -11.71 -4.69 3.30
CA ALA A 25 -13.02 -4.41 3.86
C ALA A 25 -13.40 -2.92 3.70
N HIS A 26 -14.65 -2.60 4.02
CA HIS A 26 -15.09 -1.21 4.12
C HIS A 26 -14.20 -0.42 5.09
N ASN A 27 -13.97 0.86 4.78
CA ASN A 27 -13.34 1.78 5.70
C ASN A 27 -14.05 1.76 7.06
N ALA A 28 -13.31 1.94 8.15
CA ALA A 28 -13.87 1.87 9.51
C ALA A 28 -15.07 2.80 9.71
N ILE A 29 -15.07 3.96 9.05
CA ILE A 29 -16.19 4.91 9.09
C ILE A 29 -17.36 4.57 8.15
N ARG A 30 -17.28 3.46 7.43
CA ARG A 30 -18.29 3.00 6.45
C ARG A 30 -18.66 4.02 5.36
N ARG A 31 -17.73 4.92 5.04
CA ARG A 31 -17.88 5.94 4.00
C ARG A 31 -16.63 6.05 3.15
N HIS A 32 -16.80 6.64 1.97
CA HIS A 32 -15.68 7.02 1.11
C HIS A 32 -14.78 8.03 1.83
N ILE A 33 -13.48 7.85 1.72
CA ILE A 33 -12.45 8.76 2.23
C ILE A 33 -11.60 9.22 1.05
N SER A 34 -11.43 10.53 0.93
CA SER A 34 -10.51 11.16 -0.01
C SER A 34 -9.65 12.17 0.76
N GLN A 35 -8.36 11.89 0.85
CA GLN A 35 -7.40 12.76 1.56
C GLN A 35 -5.98 12.47 1.12
N MET A 36 -5.04 13.34 1.51
CA MET A 36 -3.61 13.08 1.42
C MET A 36 -3.15 12.25 2.62
N VAL A 37 -2.25 11.30 2.39
CA VAL A 37 -1.66 10.44 3.42
C VAL A 37 -0.16 10.37 3.25
N ASN A 38 0.56 10.23 4.37
CA ASN A 38 1.98 9.92 4.34
C ASN A 38 2.17 8.41 4.35
N VAL A 39 3.00 7.93 3.44
CA VAL A 39 3.33 6.51 3.32
C VAL A 39 4.84 6.34 3.24
N LYS A 40 5.36 5.29 3.88
CA LYS A 40 6.76 4.89 3.85
C LYS A 40 6.91 3.59 3.06
N VAL A 41 7.93 3.53 2.23
CA VAL A 41 8.39 2.26 1.64
C VAL A 41 9.19 1.51 2.71
N VAL A 42 8.66 0.40 3.21
CA VAL A 42 9.31 -0.39 4.27
C VAL A 42 10.12 -1.56 3.73
N ASN A 43 9.79 -2.01 2.50
CA ASN A 43 10.54 -3.01 1.77
C ASN A 43 10.63 -2.63 0.29
N ASP A 44 11.82 -2.74 -0.31
CA ASP A 44 12.10 -2.39 -1.71
C ASP A 44 12.61 -3.56 -2.56
N GLU A 45 12.39 -4.80 -2.11
CA GLU A 45 12.71 -6.01 -2.87
C GLU A 45 11.87 -6.16 -4.13
N SER A 46 10.68 -5.58 -4.12
CA SER A 46 9.84 -5.49 -5.33
C SER A 46 10.52 -4.64 -6.40
N PRO A 47 10.53 -5.10 -7.68
CA PRO A 47 11.06 -4.30 -8.78
C PRO A 47 10.39 -2.93 -8.92
N TRP A 48 9.12 -2.79 -8.53
CA TRP A 48 8.40 -1.52 -8.53
C TRP A 48 8.95 -0.49 -7.53
N LEU A 49 9.56 -0.97 -6.44
CA LEU A 49 10.01 -0.15 -5.31
C LEU A 49 11.53 -0.09 -5.17
N LYS A 50 12.26 -0.69 -6.11
CA LYS A 50 13.72 -0.82 -6.05
C LYS A 50 14.40 0.53 -5.80
N GLY A 51 15.27 0.55 -4.78
CA GLY A 51 16.04 1.75 -4.39
C GLY A 51 15.19 2.82 -3.66
N MET A 52 13.99 2.47 -3.19
CA MET A 52 13.09 3.42 -2.53
C MET A 52 12.90 3.15 -1.03
N LYS A 53 13.62 2.18 -0.47
CA LYS A 53 13.51 1.85 0.96
C LYS A 53 13.68 3.09 1.85
N ASP A 54 12.85 3.18 2.87
CA ASP A 54 12.79 4.29 3.83
C ASP A 54 12.34 5.65 3.27
N GLN A 55 12.07 5.75 1.97
CA GLN A 55 11.51 6.97 1.39
C GLN A 55 10.06 7.16 1.85
N VAL A 56 9.71 8.41 2.09
CA VAL A 56 8.37 8.84 2.51
C VAL A 56 7.74 9.67 1.39
N PHE A 57 6.49 9.38 1.10
CA PHE A 57 5.70 10.07 0.07
C PHE A 57 4.38 10.54 0.66
N THR A 58 3.96 11.74 0.27
CA THR A 58 2.59 12.21 0.52
C THR A 58 1.78 12.00 -0.74
N ILE A 59 0.80 11.12 -0.70
CA ILE A 59 0.00 10.71 -1.85
C ILE A 59 -1.50 10.77 -1.56
N PRO A 60 -2.35 10.99 -2.57
CA PRO A 60 -3.78 10.94 -2.39
C PRO A 60 -4.30 9.50 -2.26
N ILE A 61 -5.33 9.33 -1.46
CA ILE A 61 -6.21 8.17 -1.43
C ILE A 61 -7.64 8.56 -1.78
N SER A 62 -8.41 7.62 -2.33
CA SER A 62 -9.81 7.86 -2.71
C SER A 62 -10.56 6.53 -2.83
N HIS A 63 -11.12 6.03 -1.73
CA HIS A 63 -11.80 4.74 -1.71
C HIS A 63 -12.79 4.58 -0.55
N GLY A 64 -13.79 3.70 -0.73
CA GLY A 64 -14.73 3.27 0.30
C GLY A 64 -14.36 1.93 0.95
N GLU A 65 -13.59 1.10 0.24
CA GLU A 65 -13.11 -0.21 0.66
C GLU A 65 -11.57 -0.24 0.55
N GLY A 66 -10.90 0.11 1.61
CA GLY A 66 -9.43 0.16 1.63
C GLY A 66 -8.82 -0.38 2.92
N ARG A 67 -9.66 -0.93 3.80
CA ARG A 67 -9.22 -1.48 5.08
C ARG A 67 -8.63 -2.87 4.85
N PHE A 68 -7.30 -2.97 4.92
CA PHE A 68 -6.62 -4.26 4.84
C PHE A 68 -6.86 -5.07 6.12
N MET A 69 -7.37 -6.28 5.94
CA MET A 69 -7.69 -7.24 6.99
C MET A 69 -7.08 -8.60 6.65
N ALA A 70 -6.48 -9.25 7.63
CA ALA A 70 -5.94 -10.60 7.53
C ALA A 70 -5.88 -11.23 8.92
N SER A 71 -5.72 -12.55 9.02
CA SER A 71 -5.42 -13.22 10.27
C SER A 71 -4.01 -12.85 10.76
N GLU A 72 -3.75 -12.98 12.06
CA GLU A 72 -2.40 -12.74 12.61
C GLU A 72 -1.35 -13.62 11.95
N ALA A 73 -1.68 -14.88 11.66
CA ALA A 73 -0.80 -15.82 11.00
C ALA A 73 -0.45 -15.37 9.56
N GLU A 74 -1.41 -14.81 8.82
CA GLU A 74 -1.14 -14.26 7.49
C GLU A 74 -0.32 -12.97 7.55
N ILE A 75 -0.57 -12.08 8.51
CA ILE A 75 0.25 -10.88 8.73
C ILE A 75 1.70 -11.27 9.04
N GLN A 76 1.91 -12.26 9.92
CA GLN A 76 3.23 -12.76 10.25
C GLN A 76 3.97 -13.28 9.01
N LYS A 77 3.29 -14.08 8.17
CA LYS A 77 3.86 -14.57 6.90
C LYS A 77 4.21 -13.43 5.95
N LEU A 78 3.35 -12.42 5.82
CA LEU A 78 3.64 -11.25 4.97
C LEU A 78 4.87 -10.50 5.45
N TYR A 79 5.04 -10.39 6.76
CA TYR A 79 6.21 -9.76 7.36
C TYR A 79 7.48 -10.56 7.11
N GLU A 80 7.46 -11.87 7.41
CA GLU A 80 8.62 -12.77 7.24
C GLU A 80 9.07 -12.88 5.79
N ASN A 81 8.10 -12.84 4.86
CA ASN A 81 8.37 -12.90 3.42
C ASN A 81 8.72 -11.54 2.78
N GLY A 82 8.79 -10.46 3.57
CA GLY A 82 9.06 -9.13 3.05
C GLY A 82 7.97 -8.58 2.11
N GLN A 83 6.74 -9.09 2.21
CA GLN A 83 5.63 -8.72 1.32
C GLN A 83 4.89 -7.45 1.74
N ILE A 84 5.12 -6.94 2.96
CA ILE A 84 4.61 -5.62 3.37
C ILE A 84 5.51 -4.58 2.73
N ALA A 85 4.99 -3.87 1.75
CA ALA A 85 5.77 -2.98 0.89
C ALA A 85 5.73 -1.52 1.39
N THR A 86 4.54 -1.03 1.74
CA THR A 86 4.32 0.34 2.19
C THR A 86 3.37 0.40 3.38
N GLN A 87 3.62 1.35 4.28
CA GLN A 87 2.80 1.57 5.47
C GLN A 87 2.47 3.05 5.66
N TYR A 88 1.29 3.33 6.22
CA TYR A 88 0.88 4.67 6.62
C TYR A 88 1.73 5.19 7.78
N LEU A 89 2.01 6.50 7.77
CA LEU A 89 2.77 7.17 8.82
C LEU A 89 1.97 8.25 9.53
N TYR A 90 2.28 8.43 10.81
CA TYR A 90 2.04 9.67 11.53
C TYR A 90 3.00 10.78 11.06
N LEU A 91 2.75 12.02 11.51
CA LEU A 91 3.62 13.16 11.18
C LEU A 91 5.02 13.07 11.82
N ASP A 92 5.16 12.30 12.88
CA ASP A 92 6.44 12.03 13.57
C ASP A 92 7.28 10.93 12.88
N GLY A 93 6.75 10.32 11.80
CA GLY A 93 7.43 9.26 11.04
C GLY A 93 7.20 7.85 11.58
N ASN A 94 6.46 7.68 12.67
CA ASN A 94 6.07 6.36 13.18
C ASN A 94 4.93 5.76 12.34
N ILE A 95 4.81 4.42 12.35
CA ILE A 95 3.72 3.72 11.66
C ILE A 95 2.38 4.11 12.28
N ALA A 96 1.44 4.51 11.43
CA ALA A 96 0.12 4.94 11.86
C ALA A 96 -0.83 3.75 12.07
N HIS A 97 -1.31 3.58 13.29
CA HIS A 97 -2.22 2.49 13.65
C HIS A 97 -3.71 2.89 13.60
N GLY A 98 -4.01 4.18 13.48
CA GLY A 98 -5.40 4.65 13.50
C GLY A 98 -5.60 5.99 12.79
N MET A 99 -6.87 6.37 12.70
CA MET A 99 -7.29 7.64 12.10
C MET A 99 -6.71 8.85 12.83
N PRO A 100 -6.49 9.98 12.13
CA PRO A 100 -6.78 10.18 10.70
C PRO A 100 -5.65 9.72 9.77
N PHE A 101 -4.49 9.30 10.28
CA PHE A 101 -3.29 9.03 9.50
C PHE A 101 -3.27 7.64 8.85
N ASN A 102 -3.96 6.66 9.44
CA ASN A 102 -4.35 5.41 8.82
C ASN A 102 -5.86 5.46 8.55
N PRO A 103 -6.29 6.10 7.45
CA PRO A 103 -7.68 6.50 7.27
C PRO A 103 -8.64 5.32 7.11
N ASN A 104 -8.14 4.19 6.66
CA ASN A 104 -8.91 2.98 6.46
C ASN A 104 -9.00 2.14 7.73
N ASN A 105 -8.14 2.43 8.70
CA ASN A 105 -7.88 1.58 9.85
C ASN A 105 -7.38 0.18 9.45
N SER A 106 -6.48 0.14 8.45
CA SER A 106 -5.81 -1.09 8.02
C SER A 106 -4.96 -1.68 9.14
N LEU A 107 -4.92 -3.00 9.25
CA LEU A 107 -4.07 -3.67 10.24
C LEU A 107 -2.60 -3.28 10.05
N PHE A 108 -1.92 -2.99 11.16
CA PHE A 108 -0.49 -2.61 11.22
C PHE A 108 -0.12 -1.44 10.29
N GLY A 109 -1.06 -0.57 9.94
CA GLY A 109 -0.82 0.54 9.02
C GLY A 109 -0.49 0.10 7.59
N ILE A 110 -0.76 -1.14 7.21
CA ILE A 110 -0.44 -1.66 5.87
C ILE A 110 -1.21 -0.87 4.81
N GLU A 111 -0.45 -0.25 3.90
CA GLU A 111 -0.97 0.52 2.78
C GLU A 111 -0.83 -0.23 1.46
N GLY A 112 0.28 -0.98 1.30
CA GLY A 112 0.54 -1.77 0.10
C GLY A 112 1.30 -3.05 0.39
N ILE A 113 1.02 -4.07 -0.42
CA ILE A 113 1.62 -5.40 -0.34
C ILE A 113 2.07 -5.90 -1.71
N THR A 114 2.99 -6.86 -1.70
CA THR A 114 3.48 -7.53 -2.92
C THR A 114 3.13 -9.01 -2.95
N SER A 115 3.24 -9.61 -4.14
CA SER A 115 3.33 -11.07 -4.30
C SER A 115 4.67 -11.58 -3.77
N PRO A 116 4.83 -12.91 -3.52
CA PRO A 116 6.09 -13.47 -3.02
C PRO A 116 7.29 -13.20 -3.92
N CYS A 117 7.08 -13.10 -5.23
CA CYS A 117 8.14 -12.75 -6.19
C CYS A 117 8.32 -11.24 -6.40
N GLY A 118 7.59 -10.40 -5.67
CA GLY A 118 7.62 -8.94 -5.78
C GLY A 118 7.08 -8.33 -7.06
N LYS A 119 6.74 -9.13 -8.09
CA LYS A 119 6.35 -8.62 -9.42
C LYS A 119 4.93 -8.05 -9.49
N ILE A 120 4.06 -8.47 -8.57
CA ILE A 120 2.72 -7.91 -8.41
C ILE A 120 2.74 -7.02 -7.18
N PHE A 121 2.38 -5.77 -7.35
CA PHE A 121 2.31 -4.78 -6.28
C PHE A 121 0.93 -4.14 -6.26
N GLY A 122 0.29 -4.12 -5.12
CA GLY A 122 -1.00 -3.47 -4.90
C GLY A 122 -0.94 -2.55 -3.71
N ARG A 123 -1.57 -1.40 -3.85
CA ARG A 123 -1.60 -0.36 -2.81
C ARG A 123 -2.91 0.41 -2.84
N MET A 124 -3.15 1.20 -1.79
CA MET A 124 -4.35 2.03 -1.67
C MET A 124 -4.15 3.45 -2.17
N GLY A 125 -2.94 3.98 -2.08
CA GLY A 125 -2.60 5.31 -2.56
C GLY A 125 -2.47 5.39 -4.07
N HIS A 126 -2.67 6.59 -4.60
CA HIS A 126 -2.72 6.90 -6.03
C HIS A 126 -1.50 7.74 -6.48
N PRO A 127 -0.29 7.18 -6.60
CA PRO A 127 0.88 7.93 -7.05
C PRO A 127 0.75 8.41 -8.50
N GLU A 128 -0.12 7.78 -9.32
CA GLU A 128 -0.42 8.21 -10.69
C GLU A 128 -1.12 9.57 -10.76
N ARG A 129 -1.67 10.05 -9.65
CA ARG A 129 -2.30 11.38 -9.58
C ARG A 129 -1.31 12.51 -9.31
N PHE A 130 -0.02 12.21 -9.26
CA PHE A 130 1.01 13.24 -9.15
C PHE A 130 1.31 13.86 -10.52
N ALA A 131 1.35 15.20 -10.55
CA ALA A 131 1.89 15.96 -11.67
C ALA A 131 2.65 17.17 -11.13
N GLU A 132 3.67 17.61 -11.85
CA GLU A 132 4.43 18.80 -11.50
C GLU A 132 3.52 20.02 -11.38
N GLY A 133 3.63 20.75 -10.28
CA GLY A 133 2.82 21.93 -10.00
C GLY A 133 1.38 21.66 -9.57
N LEU A 134 0.90 20.40 -9.57
CA LEU A 134 -0.47 20.10 -9.17
C LEU A 134 -0.66 20.18 -7.65
N MET A 135 0.32 19.74 -6.88
CA MET A 135 0.24 19.64 -5.41
C MET A 135 1.05 20.74 -4.73
N LYS A 136 0.85 22.01 -5.14
CA LYS A 136 1.64 23.16 -4.66
C LYS A 136 1.58 23.39 -3.15
N ASN A 137 0.48 23.00 -2.51
CA ASN A 137 0.26 23.18 -1.08
C ASN A 137 0.70 21.97 -0.23
N ILE A 138 1.35 20.97 -0.84
CA ILE A 138 1.84 19.78 -0.16
C ILE A 138 3.37 19.78 -0.20
N PRO A 139 4.05 20.22 0.88
CA PRO A 139 5.51 20.41 0.87
C PRO A 139 6.32 19.13 0.60
N THR A 140 5.75 17.98 0.95
CA THR A 140 6.39 16.65 0.84
C THR A 140 5.85 15.82 -0.33
N ALA A 141 5.09 16.43 -1.26
CA ALA A 141 4.63 15.75 -2.46
C ALA A 141 5.78 15.58 -3.44
N ASN A 142 6.33 14.38 -3.51
CA ASN A 142 7.42 14.03 -4.39
C ASN A 142 6.97 13.01 -5.44
N TYR A 143 7.63 13.01 -6.59
CA TYR A 143 7.40 12.02 -7.64
C TYR A 143 7.78 10.62 -7.15
N HIS A 144 6.85 9.69 -7.29
CA HIS A 144 7.03 8.31 -6.90
C HIS A 144 7.50 7.49 -8.10
N ASN A 145 8.74 7.00 -8.07
CA ASN A 145 9.40 6.35 -9.22
C ASN A 145 8.87 4.95 -9.58
N ILE A 146 7.74 4.49 -9.01
CA ILE A 146 7.26 3.11 -9.22
C ILE A 146 7.06 2.77 -10.70
N PHE A 147 6.50 3.69 -11.49
CA PHE A 147 6.25 3.44 -12.92
C PHE A 147 7.56 3.35 -13.69
N LYS A 148 8.52 4.24 -13.40
CA LYS A 148 9.85 4.20 -13.99
C LYS A 148 10.54 2.87 -13.66
N ASN A 149 10.57 2.49 -12.40
CA ASN A 149 11.15 1.24 -11.93
C ASN A 149 10.52 0.03 -12.62
N GLY A 150 9.19 0.00 -12.76
CA GLY A 150 8.49 -1.06 -13.48
C GLY A 150 8.90 -1.13 -14.96
N VAL A 151 8.92 -0.01 -15.66
CA VAL A 151 9.36 0.04 -17.07
C VAL A 151 10.81 -0.44 -17.21
N GLU A 152 11.71 -0.03 -16.33
CA GLU A 152 13.12 -0.43 -16.38
C GLU A 152 13.32 -1.92 -16.11
N TYR A 153 12.48 -2.51 -15.26
CA TYR A 153 12.58 -3.93 -14.93
C TYR A 153 12.02 -4.86 -16.01
N PHE A 154 10.90 -4.47 -16.65
CA PHE A 154 10.20 -5.33 -17.62
C PHE A 154 10.61 -5.09 -19.09
N LYS A 155 11.58 -4.22 -19.34
CA LYS A 155 12.26 -4.09 -20.65
C LYS A 155 13.20 -5.25 -20.88
#